data_86343a2b95e01344f5cf06610e9c8e75
#
_entry.id   86343a2b95e01344f5cf06610e9c8e75
#
_cell.length_a   1.000
_cell.length_b   1.000
_cell.length_c   1.000
_cell.angle_alpha   90.00
_cell.angle_beta   90.00
_cell.angle_gamma   90.00
#
_symmetry.space_group_name_H-M   'P 1'
#
loop_
_entity.id
_entity.type
_entity.pdbx_description
1 polymer ?
#
loop_
_entity_poly.entity_id
_entity_poly.type
_entity_poly.pdbx_seq_one_letter_code
_entity_poly.pdbx_strand_id
1 'polypeptide(L)'
;SLLPAYGPLEMVYQGRATALAPIYLLRHDFTIEEEPDTMAQDARLPSPFTWRGEPLGRMGPSASFSAHTIIDPARLTRIDPAMSFETASLVPCGVMTGFGAVNNVAKVEPGSKVLVFGMGSIGLNVLQACKLAGASVIVALDTNPAKESVAREFGATDFINPADDAVPLDKRIKTLLGGYADHAFDCVGHPAIVKQAVGLVNPYWGVMVAVGIAPVTEQITLPAATFYFGRSIRGTFIGDCNPVTDTPK
;
A
#
# COMPACT_ATOMS: atom_id res chain seq x y z
N SER A 1 -2.43 12.99 20.11
CA SER A 1 -3.42 13.64 19.24
C SER A 1 -2.77 14.83 18.59
N LEU A 2 -2.53 14.76 17.27
CA LEU A 2 -1.91 15.84 16.50
C LEU A 2 -2.94 16.87 16.00
N LEU A 3 -4.21 16.65 16.31
CA LEU A 3 -5.26 17.64 16.11
C LEU A 3 -5.76 18.05 17.49
N PRO A 4 -5.48 19.28 17.93
CA PRO A 4 -6.14 19.82 19.10
C PRO A 4 -7.66 19.85 18.85
N ALA A 5 -8.44 19.82 19.94
CA ALA A 5 -9.89 19.97 19.89
C ALA A 5 -10.24 21.40 19.43
N TYR A 6 -10.00 21.68 18.19
CA TYR A 6 -10.45 22.91 17.54
C TYR A 6 -11.87 22.69 17.02
N GLY A 7 -12.67 23.74 17.07
CA GLY A 7 -14.00 23.84 16.47
C GLY A 7 -13.98 23.45 14.97
N PRO A 8 -15.08 23.65 14.25
CA PRO A 8 -15.19 23.22 12.87
C PRO A 8 -13.94 23.67 12.09
N LEU A 9 -13.23 22.70 11.50
CA LEU A 9 -12.10 22.98 10.62
C LEU A 9 -12.68 23.72 9.41
N GLU A 10 -12.42 25.01 9.33
CA GLU A 10 -12.59 25.75 8.08
C GLU A 10 -11.51 25.28 7.12
N MET A 11 -11.94 24.65 6.03
CA MET A 11 -11.02 24.21 4.96
C MET A 11 -11.32 25.05 3.72
N VAL A 12 -10.32 25.83 3.31
CA VAL A 12 -10.37 26.58 2.06
C VAL A 12 -9.84 25.72 0.93
N TYR A 13 -10.64 25.54 -0.11
CA TYR A 13 -10.32 24.74 -1.29
C TYR A 13 -9.78 25.60 -2.40
N GLN A 14 -8.68 25.21 -3.00
CA GLN A 14 -8.14 25.77 -4.23
C GLN A 14 -7.64 24.69 -5.18
N GLY A 15 -8.30 24.49 -6.32
CA GLY A 15 -7.79 23.80 -7.51
C GLY A 15 -8.19 22.36 -7.78
N ARG A 16 -7.84 21.85 -8.93
CA ARG A 16 -8.22 20.52 -9.46
C ARG A 16 -7.49 19.36 -8.83
N ALA A 17 -8.22 18.25 -8.61
CA ALA A 17 -7.68 16.99 -8.17
C ALA A 17 -6.70 16.40 -9.20
N THR A 18 -5.48 16.09 -8.78
CA THR A 18 -4.58 15.20 -9.52
C THR A 18 -4.60 13.82 -8.86
N ALA A 19 -4.52 12.76 -9.65
CA ALA A 19 -4.69 11.37 -9.20
C ALA A 19 -3.67 10.87 -8.15
N LEU A 20 -2.74 11.70 -7.71
CA LEU A 20 -1.58 11.30 -6.94
C LEU A 20 -1.47 11.91 -5.53
N ALA A 21 -2.55 12.49 -4.98
CA ALA A 21 -2.44 13.10 -3.66
C ALA A 21 -3.01 12.23 -2.53
N PRO A 22 -2.45 12.36 -1.33
CA PRO A 22 -2.93 11.64 -0.16
C PRO A 22 -4.41 11.95 0.12
N ILE A 23 -5.06 10.95 0.69
CA ILE A 23 -6.48 11.00 1.09
C ILE A 23 -6.51 11.50 2.52
N TYR A 24 -7.47 12.36 2.81
CA TYR A 24 -7.73 12.85 4.15
C TYR A 24 -9.08 12.37 4.64
N LEU A 25 -9.13 11.98 5.89
CA LEU A 25 -10.33 11.52 6.55
C LEU A 25 -10.87 12.60 7.47
N LEU A 26 -12.15 12.88 7.38
CA LEU A 26 -12.81 13.92 8.17
C LEU A 26 -13.89 13.32 9.06
N ARG A 27 -13.93 13.79 10.32
CA ARG A 27 -14.86 13.32 11.35
C ARG A 27 -16.10 14.19 11.51
N HIS A 28 -16.01 15.47 11.14
CA HIS A 28 -17.06 16.45 11.36
C HIS A 28 -17.56 17.04 10.05
N ASP A 29 -18.77 17.58 10.09
CA ASP A 29 -19.29 18.40 9.00
C ASP A 29 -18.43 19.67 8.88
N PHE A 30 -18.15 20.08 7.68
CA PHE A 30 -17.39 21.26 7.36
C PHE A 30 -18.02 21.99 6.17
N THR A 31 -17.79 23.28 6.10
CA THR A 31 -18.17 24.09 4.95
C THR A 31 -16.99 24.15 4.00
N ILE A 32 -17.25 23.91 2.73
CA ILE A 32 -16.26 24.04 1.65
C ILE A 32 -16.56 25.36 0.94
N GLU A 33 -15.59 26.25 0.93
CA GLU A 33 -15.63 27.42 0.05
C GLU A 33 -14.92 27.09 -1.25
N GLU A 34 -15.65 27.11 -2.36
CA GLU A 34 -15.11 26.88 -3.69
C GLU A 34 -14.49 28.18 -4.21
N GLU A 35 -13.16 28.23 -4.34
CA GLU A 35 -12.51 29.23 -5.14
C GLU A 35 -12.16 28.70 -6.53
N PRO A 36 -12.25 29.53 -7.59
CA PRO A 36 -11.95 29.08 -8.93
C PRO A 36 -10.48 28.66 -9.09
N ASP A 37 -10.32 27.60 -9.79
CA ASP A 37 -9.17 26.78 -10.17
C ASP A 37 -7.88 27.57 -10.49
N THR A 38 -7.07 27.87 -9.50
CA THR A 38 -5.75 28.47 -9.72
C THR A 38 -4.57 27.57 -9.34
N MET A 39 -4.82 26.35 -8.85
CA MET A 39 -3.75 25.50 -8.35
C MET A 39 -3.84 24.03 -8.80
N ALA A 40 -3.93 23.79 -10.09
CA ALA A 40 -3.33 22.59 -10.64
C ALA A 40 -1.82 22.66 -10.34
N GLN A 41 -1.42 22.37 -9.11
CA GLN A 41 -0.03 22.45 -8.71
C GLN A 41 0.72 21.33 -9.40
N ASP A 42 1.26 21.70 -10.53
CA ASP A 42 2.37 21.00 -11.15
C ASP A 42 3.40 20.67 -10.06
N ALA A 43 3.71 19.38 -9.90
CA ALA A 43 4.77 18.93 -8.99
C ALA A 43 6.13 19.62 -9.27
N ARG A 44 6.25 20.34 -10.39
CA ARG A 44 7.39 21.16 -10.81
C ARG A 44 7.43 22.55 -10.19
N LEU A 45 6.35 23.02 -9.55
CA LEU A 45 6.39 24.31 -8.87
C LEU A 45 7.28 24.24 -7.63
N PRO A 46 8.09 25.27 -7.38
CA PRO A 46 8.93 25.32 -6.19
C PRO A 46 8.07 25.25 -4.94
N SER A 47 8.56 24.51 -3.92
CA SER A 47 7.89 24.43 -2.63
C SER A 47 7.74 25.83 -2.03
N PRO A 48 6.56 26.21 -1.53
CA PRO A 48 6.39 27.48 -0.80
C PRO A 48 7.00 27.42 0.61
N PHE A 49 7.50 26.26 1.03
CA PHE A 49 8.05 26.06 2.37
C PHE A 49 9.58 26.18 2.36
N THR A 50 10.11 26.78 3.41
CA THR A 50 11.56 26.85 3.63
C THR A 50 11.89 26.39 5.05
N TRP A 51 13.06 25.79 5.22
CA TRP A 51 13.64 25.47 6.52
C TRP A 51 15.03 26.09 6.59
N ARG A 52 15.22 26.99 7.57
CA ARG A 52 16.49 27.73 7.73
C ARG A 52 16.97 28.45 6.45
N GLY A 53 16.00 28.96 5.66
CA GLY A 53 16.27 29.65 4.40
C GLY A 53 16.42 28.77 3.17
N GLU A 54 16.49 27.44 3.34
CA GLU A 54 16.58 26.48 2.24
C GLU A 54 15.19 25.98 1.84
N PRO A 55 14.93 25.74 0.54
CA PRO A 55 13.67 25.17 0.08
C PRO A 55 13.40 23.81 0.70
N LEU A 56 12.22 23.62 1.26
CA LEU A 56 11.80 22.35 1.84
C LEU A 56 10.97 21.58 0.82
N GLY A 57 11.42 20.35 0.49
CA GLY A 57 10.64 19.44 -0.34
C GLY A 57 9.31 19.05 0.31
N ARG A 58 8.29 18.79 -0.50
CA ARG A 58 7.01 18.30 -0.04
C ARG A 58 6.62 17.02 -0.77
N MET A 59 5.94 16.13 -0.09
CA MET A 59 5.38 14.93 -0.70
C MET A 59 3.91 15.19 -1.06
N GLY A 60 3.67 15.40 -2.35
CA GLY A 60 2.33 15.72 -2.86
C GLY A 60 1.91 17.19 -2.62
N PRO A 61 0.68 17.57 -2.94
CA PRO A 61 0.19 18.94 -2.92
C PRO A 61 -0.25 19.44 -1.54
N SER A 62 -0.16 18.64 -0.51
CA SER A 62 -0.64 18.97 0.83
C SER A 62 0.47 18.88 1.87
N ALA A 63 0.30 19.62 2.96
CA ALA A 63 1.18 19.61 4.12
C ALA A 63 0.33 19.39 5.38
N SER A 64 0.43 18.20 5.99
CA SER A 64 -0.37 17.83 7.16
C SER A 64 0.32 18.14 8.51
N PHE A 65 1.62 18.47 8.52
CA PHE A 65 2.34 18.95 9.72
C PHE A 65 2.15 20.45 9.89
N SER A 66 0.89 20.90 9.92
CA SER A 66 0.53 22.32 10.07
C SER A 66 -0.80 22.42 10.81
N ALA A 67 -1.06 23.60 11.42
CA ALA A 67 -2.33 23.87 12.11
C ALA A 67 -3.51 23.95 11.10
N HIS A 68 -3.23 24.33 9.86
CA HIS A 68 -4.21 24.44 8.78
C HIS A 68 -3.61 23.83 7.51
N THR A 69 -4.45 23.21 6.70
CA THR A 69 -4.07 22.72 5.38
C THR A 69 -5.16 23.02 4.38
N ILE A 70 -4.76 23.24 3.13
CA ILE A 70 -5.67 23.43 2.00
C ILE A 70 -5.67 22.15 1.20
N ILE A 71 -6.86 21.61 0.93
CA ILE A 71 -6.99 20.34 0.25
C ILE A 71 -8.22 20.31 -0.67
N ASP A 72 -8.08 19.60 -1.78
CA ASP A 72 -9.17 19.36 -2.72
C ASP A 72 -10.27 18.49 -2.08
N PRO A 73 -11.55 18.96 -2.06
CA PRO A 73 -12.66 18.17 -1.52
C PRO A 73 -12.81 16.77 -2.14
N ALA A 74 -12.45 16.61 -3.42
CA ALA A 74 -12.47 15.30 -4.08
C ALA A 74 -11.50 14.27 -3.46
N ARG A 75 -10.65 14.71 -2.53
CA ARG A 75 -9.70 13.88 -1.78
C ARG A 75 -10.10 13.68 -0.34
N LEU A 76 -11.27 14.14 0.03
CA LEU A 76 -11.80 14.02 1.38
C LEU A 76 -12.82 12.89 1.41
N THR A 77 -12.71 12.05 2.42
CA THR A 77 -13.68 11.01 2.70
C THR A 77 -14.16 11.16 4.14
N ARG A 78 -15.48 11.21 4.30
CA ARG A 78 -16.09 11.21 5.63
C ARG A 78 -15.91 9.84 6.27
N ILE A 79 -15.48 9.81 7.52
CA ILE A 79 -15.36 8.59 8.33
C ILE A 79 -16.43 8.57 9.41
N ASP A 80 -16.68 7.38 9.96
CA ASP A 80 -17.54 7.22 11.13
C ASP A 80 -17.00 8.07 12.30
N PRO A 81 -17.82 8.95 12.92
CA PRO A 81 -17.41 9.73 14.07
C PRO A 81 -16.93 8.89 15.28
N ALA A 82 -17.31 7.61 15.36
CA ALA A 82 -16.83 6.69 16.39
C ALA A 82 -15.40 6.18 16.13
N MET A 83 -14.88 6.29 14.90
CA MET A 83 -13.52 5.87 14.58
C MET A 83 -12.49 6.81 15.23
N SER A 84 -11.49 6.26 15.93
CA SER A 84 -10.40 7.06 16.47
C SER A 84 -9.51 7.65 15.37
N PHE A 85 -8.86 8.78 15.64
CA PHE A 85 -7.93 9.37 14.67
C PHE A 85 -6.70 8.49 14.43
N GLU A 86 -6.26 7.74 15.43
CA GLU A 86 -5.17 6.78 15.33
C GLU A 86 -5.51 5.70 14.30
N THR A 87 -6.69 5.12 14.41
CA THR A 87 -7.17 4.11 13.43
C THR A 87 -7.36 4.75 12.05
N ALA A 88 -8.04 5.90 11.99
CA ALA A 88 -8.30 6.60 10.76
C ALA A 88 -7.02 6.94 9.99
N SER A 89 -5.94 7.30 10.70
CA SER A 89 -4.66 7.66 10.07
C SER A 89 -4.00 6.53 9.28
N LEU A 90 -4.34 5.28 9.57
CA LEU A 90 -3.79 4.10 8.87
C LEU A 90 -4.52 3.79 7.56
N VAL A 91 -5.79 4.20 7.46
CA VAL A 91 -6.66 3.83 6.34
C VAL A 91 -6.17 4.37 4.99
N PRO A 92 -5.82 5.66 4.83
CA PRO A 92 -5.57 6.25 3.51
C PRO A 92 -4.34 5.71 2.77
N CYS A 93 -3.47 5.00 3.46
CA CYS A 93 -2.25 4.46 2.87
C CYS A 93 -2.16 2.96 3.09
N GLY A 94 -1.84 2.53 4.32
CA GLY A 94 -1.53 1.13 4.60
C GLY A 94 -2.68 0.18 4.35
N VAL A 95 -3.88 0.50 4.86
CA VAL A 95 -5.06 -0.35 4.72
C VAL A 95 -5.52 -0.39 3.26
N MET A 96 -5.78 0.76 2.64
CA MET A 96 -6.24 0.80 1.25
C MET A 96 -5.28 0.12 0.29
N THR A 97 -3.98 0.38 0.44
CA THR A 97 -2.97 -0.22 -0.43
C THR A 97 -2.95 -1.74 -0.29
N GLY A 98 -2.96 -2.25 0.94
CA GLY A 98 -2.93 -3.69 1.19
C GLY A 98 -4.19 -4.40 0.69
N PHE A 99 -5.36 -3.90 1.06
CA PHE A 99 -6.64 -4.47 0.64
C PHE A 99 -6.85 -4.37 -0.87
N GLY A 100 -6.55 -3.21 -1.45
CA GLY A 100 -6.69 -3.02 -2.89
C GLY A 100 -5.73 -3.88 -3.71
N ALA A 101 -4.48 -4.05 -3.26
CA ALA A 101 -3.55 -4.96 -3.92
C ALA A 101 -4.10 -6.39 -4.01
N VAL A 102 -4.80 -6.85 -2.98
CA VAL A 102 -5.41 -8.19 -2.93
C VAL A 102 -6.68 -8.26 -3.78
N ASN A 103 -7.61 -7.32 -3.57
CA ASN A 103 -8.97 -7.40 -4.13
C ASN A 103 -9.05 -6.86 -5.56
N ASN A 104 -8.40 -5.73 -5.84
CA ASN A 104 -8.53 -5.05 -7.13
C ASN A 104 -7.46 -5.53 -8.12
N VAL A 105 -6.22 -5.71 -7.65
CA VAL A 105 -5.06 -6.00 -8.52
C VAL A 105 -4.83 -7.49 -8.69
N ALA A 106 -4.57 -8.22 -7.59
CA ALA A 106 -4.33 -9.66 -7.64
C ALA A 106 -5.61 -10.46 -7.88
N LYS A 107 -6.73 -10.00 -7.31
CA LYS A 107 -8.01 -10.70 -7.30
C LYS A 107 -7.88 -12.09 -6.68
N VAL A 108 -7.36 -12.12 -5.45
CA VAL A 108 -7.17 -13.34 -4.69
C VAL A 108 -8.52 -14.03 -4.47
N GLU A 109 -8.60 -15.30 -4.80
CA GLU A 109 -9.81 -16.13 -4.68
C GLU A 109 -9.69 -17.10 -3.49
N PRO A 110 -10.82 -17.60 -2.97
CA PRO A 110 -10.82 -18.64 -1.96
C PRO A 110 -10.00 -19.85 -2.40
N GLY A 111 -9.18 -20.37 -1.50
CA GLY A 111 -8.29 -21.50 -1.77
C GLY A 111 -6.91 -21.12 -2.34
N SER A 112 -6.68 -19.87 -2.72
CA SER A 112 -5.38 -19.39 -3.24
C SER A 112 -4.23 -19.60 -2.25
N LYS A 113 -3.04 -19.83 -2.78
CA LYS A 113 -1.77 -19.88 -2.06
C LYS A 113 -1.00 -18.60 -2.29
N VAL A 114 -0.65 -17.91 -1.21
CA VAL A 114 -0.15 -16.53 -1.27
C VAL A 114 1.20 -16.38 -0.57
N LEU A 115 2.09 -15.60 -1.16
CA LEU A 115 3.35 -15.14 -0.57
C LEU A 115 3.30 -13.63 -0.33
N VAL A 116 3.69 -13.18 0.85
CA VAL A 116 3.77 -11.76 1.19
C VAL A 116 5.16 -11.43 1.72
N PHE A 117 5.90 -10.61 1.01
CA PHE A 117 7.24 -10.18 1.37
C PHE A 117 7.19 -8.83 2.09
N GLY A 118 7.67 -8.79 3.33
CA GLY A 118 7.74 -7.60 4.18
C GLY A 118 6.51 -7.40 5.07
N MET A 119 6.71 -7.51 6.38
CA MET A 119 5.68 -7.37 7.42
C MET A 119 5.66 -5.95 8.02
N GLY A 120 5.62 -4.95 7.14
CA GLY A 120 5.31 -3.57 7.48
C GLY A 120 3.80 -3.31 7.45
N SER A 121 3.39 -2.04 7.53
CA SER A 121 1.98 -1.63 7.51
C SER A 121 1.22 -2.21 6.30
N ILE A 122 1.79 -2.14 5.11
CA ILE A 122 1.16 -2.64 3.89
C ILE A 122 1.08 -4.18 3.92
N GLY A 123 2.19 -4.87 4.23
CA GLY A 123 2.22 -6.33 4.22
C GLY A 123 1.26 -6.95 5.23
N LEU A 124 1.11 -6.37 6.42
CA LEU A 124 0.12 -6.82 7.40
C LEU A 124 -1.31 -6.68 6.86
N ASN A 125 -1.62 -5.58 6.19
CA ASN A 125 -2.93 -5.40 5.56
C ASN A 125 -3.16 -6.34 4.36
N VAL A 126 -2.11 -6.69 3.60
CA VAL A 126 -2.18 -7.74 2.57
C VAL A 126 -2.50 -9.09 3.18
N LEU A 127 -1.87 -9.47 4.32
CA LEU A 127 -2.19 -10.73 5.02
C LEU A 127 -3.67 -10.76 5.42
N GLN A 128 -4.15 -9.68 6.05
CA GLN A 128 -5.53 -9.56 6.51
C GLN A 128 -6.52 -9.66 5.34
N ALA A 129 -6.25 -8.97 4.25
CA ALA A 129 -7.07 -9.02 3.04
C ALA A 129 -7.08 -10.43 2.41
N CYS A 130 -5.93 -11.11 2.33
CA CYS A 130 -5.84 -12.49 1.85
C CYS A 130 -6.64 -13.47 2.72
N LYS A 131 -6.59 -13.30 4.05
CA LYS A 131 -7.41 -14.08 4.99
C LYS A 131 -8.89 -13.88 4.73
N LEU A 132 -9.34 -12.63 4.56
CA LEU A 132 -10.73 -12.30 4.26
C LEU A 132 -11.16 -12.80 2.88
N ALA A 133 -10.27 -12.80 1.90
CA ALA A 133 -10.52 -13.39 0.58
C ALA A 133 -10.59 -14.94 0.59
N GLY A 134 -10.29 -15.58 1.72
CA GLY A 134 -10.36 -17.02 1.87
C GLY A 134 -9.16 -17.79 1.29
N ALA A 135 -7.98 -17.14 1.20
CA ALA A 135 -6.75 -17.84 0.82
C ALA A 135 -6.46 -19.01 1.77
N SER A 136 -6.05 -20.15 1.21
CA SER A 136 -5.85 -21.40 1.97
C SER A 136 -4.49 -21.46 2.65
N VAL A 137 -3.47 -20.86 2.05
CA VAL A 137 -2.11 -20.77 2.60
C VAL A 137 -1.60 -19.35 2.39
N ILE A 138 -1.17 -18.71 3.46
CA ILE A 138 -0.66 -17.35 3.46
C ILE A 138 0.70 -17.35 4.15
N VAL A 139 1.77 -17.30 3.35
CA VAL A 139 3.15 -17.31 3.84
C VAL A 139 3.65 -15.89 3.99
N ALA A 140 3.92 -15.48 5.21
CA ALA A 140 4.57 -14.22 5.53
C ALA A 140 6.10 -14.38 5.47
N LEU A 141 6.80 -13.44 4.83
CA LEU A 141 8.26 -13.42 4.75
C LEU A 141 8.78 -12.09 5.29
N ASP A 142 9.60 -12.16 6.34
CA ASP A 142 10.31 -10.98 6.89
C ASP A 142 11.63 -11.40 7.50
N THR A 143 12.67 -10.56 7.39
CA THR A 143 13.99 -10.80 7.98
C THR A 143 14.01 -10.59 9.50
N ASN A 144 13.02 -9.89 10.05
CA ASN A 144 12.89 -9.68 11.48
C ASN A 144 11.98 -10.77 12.10
N PRO A 145 12.52 -11.73 12.86
CA PRO A 145 11.72 -12.80 13.45
C PRO A 145 10.69 -12.31 14.48
N ALA A 146 10.89 -11.13 15.07
CA ALA A 146 9.92 -10.54 15.99
C ALA A 146 8.57 -10.17 15.31
N LYS A 147 8.52 -10.17 13.96
CA LYS A 147 7.31 -9.94 13.20
C LYS A 147 6.41 -11.18 13.06
N GLU A 148 6.89 -12.37 13.44
CA GLU A 148 6.11 -13.60 13.27
C GLU A 148 4.79 -13.56 14.03
N SER A 149 4.80 -13.15 15.31
CA SER A 149 3.57 -13.14 16.12
C SER A 149 2.50 -12.24 15.53
N VAL A 150 2.86 -11.01 15.13
CA VAL A 150 1.91 -10.08 14.52
C VAL A 150 1.47 -10.54 13.13
N ALA A 151 2.35 -11.15 12.33
CA ALA A 151 1.97 -11.70 11.04
C ALA A 151 0.91 -12.79 11.17
N ARG A 152 1.04 -13.68 12.15
CA ARG A 152 0.04 -14.72 12.45
C ARG A 152 -1.29 -14.14 12.93
N GLU A 153 -1.26 -13.12 13.77
CA GLU A 153 -2.46 -12.40 14.20
C GLU A 153 -3.22 -11.82 13.00
N PHE A 154 -2.49 -11.23 12.05
CA PHE A 154 -3.04 -10.65 10.82
C PHE A 154 -3.42 -11.68 9.76
N GLY A 155 -3.17 -12.97 9.97
CA GLY A 155 -3.71 -14.03 9.12
C GLY A 155 -2.69 -14.90 8.39
N ALA A 156 -1.39 -14.74 8.65
CA ALA A 156 -0.41 -15.66 8.10
C ALA A 156 -0.62 -17.08 8.66
N THR A 157 -0.67 -18.06 7.78
CA THR A 157 -0.64 -19.48 8.16
C THR A 157 0.76 -19.91 8.52
N ASP A 158 1.76 -19.34 7.84
CA ASP A 158 3.16 -19.67 7.97
C ASP A 158 4.03 -18.43 7.93
N PHE A 159 5.19 -18.52 8.59
CA PHE A 159 6.20 -17.46 8.60
C PHE A 159 7.56 -18.01 8.20
N ILE A 160 8.26 -17.32 7.33
CA ILE A 160 9.61 -17.66 6.90
C ILE A 160 10.53 -16.45 7.09
N ASN A 161 11.63 -16.65 7.81
CA ASN A 161 12.75 -15.71 7.77
C ASN A 161 13.63 -16.04 6.55
N PRO A 162 13.71 -15.15 5.53
CA PRO A 162 14.55 -15.39 4.36
C PRO A 162 16.05 -15.41 4.64
N ALA A 163 16.47 -14.83 5.78
CA ALA A 163 17.87 -14.82 6.19
C ALA A 163 18.34 -16.16 6.78
N ASP A 164 17.44 -17.08 7.09
CA ASP A 164 17.78 -18.45 7.45
C ASP A 164 18.18 -19.22 6.19
N ASP A 165 19.44 -19.59 6.07
CA ASP A 165 20.07 -20.18 4.88
C ASP A 165 20.28 -21.69 4.94
N ALA A 166 19.84 -22.36 6.01
CA ALA A 166 19.98 -23.80 6.19
C ALA A 166 19.39 -24.60 5.01
N VAL A 167 18.30 -24.10 4.42
CA VAL A 167 17.69 -24.63 3.19
C VAL A 167 17.34 -23.47 2.26
N PRO A 168 17.65 -23.55 0.96
CA PRO A 168 17.32 -22.52 -0.02
C PRO A 168 15.85 -22.10 0.06
N LEU A 169 15.61 -20.79 0.07
CA LEU A 169 14.28 -20.20 0.29
C LEU A 169 13.20 -20.73 -0.68
N ASP A 170 13.56 -20.88 -1.97
CA ASP A 170 12.66 -21.42 -2.98
C ASP A 170 12.23 -22.87 -2.69
N LYS A 171 13.12 -23.69 -2.14
CA LYS A 171 12.80 -25.05 -1.72
C LYS A 171 11.89 -25.05 -0.51
N ARG A 172 12.15 -24.22 0.49
CA ARG A 172 11.29 -24.07 1.68
C ARG A 172 9.88 -23.68 1.28
N ILE A 173 9.72 -22.67 0.44
CA ILE A 173 8.42 -22.19 -0.04
C ILE A 173 7.71 -23.27 -0.86
N LYS A 174 8.38 -23.89 -1.84
CA LYS A 174 7.78 -24.93 -2.66
C LYS A 174 7.36 -26.15 -1.87
N THR A 175 8.12 -26.55 -0.85
CA THR A 175 7.74 -27.64 0.05
C THR A 175 6.49 -27.28 0.83
N LEU A 176 6.42 -26.08 1.39
CA LEU A 176 5.29 -25.61 2.19
C LEU A 176 4.01 -25.48 1.35
N LEU A 177 4.12 -24.93 0.14
CA LEU A 177 2.99 -24.76 -0.77
C LEU A 177 2.61 -26.04 -1.54
N GLY A 178 3.46 -27.07 -1.54
CA GLY A 178 3.33 -28.22 -2.43
C GLY A 178 3.49 -27.83 -3.91
N GLY A 179 4.30 -26.79 -4.19
CA GLY A 179 4.53 -26.27 -5.53
C GLY A 179 4.72 -24.76 -5.60
N TYR A 180 3.99 -24.10 -6.48
CA TYR A 180 4.05 -22.65 -6.70
C TYR A 180 2.91 -21.93 -5.98
N ALA A 181 3.12 -20.64 -5.69
CA ALA A 181 2.06 -19.75 -5.24
C ALA A 181 1.15 -19.32 -6.41
N ASP A 182 -0.10 -18.99 -6.12
CA ASP A 182 -0.99 -18.34 -7.08
C ASP A 182 -0.69 -16.84 -7.13
N HIS A 183 -0.40 -16.24 -5.98
CA HIS A 183 -0.10 -14.82 -5.86
C HIS A 183 1.13 -14.57 -4.99
N ALA A 184 1.88 -13.52 -5.33
CA ALA A 184 2.96 -13.00 -4.49
C ALA A 184 2.89 -11.47 -4.42
N PHE A 185 3.17 -10.90 -3.26
CA PHE A 185 3.15 -9.46 -3.01
C PHE A 185 4.52 -9.01 -2.51
N ASP A 186 5.16 -8.07 -3.22
CA ASP A 186 6.32 -7.35 -2.73
C ASP A 186 5.85 -6.08 -2.00
N CYS A 187 5.90 -6.10 -0.67
CA CYS A 187 5.58 -4.96 0.18
C CYS A 187 6.84 -4.26 0.74
N VAL A 188 8.01 -4.56 0.18
CA VAL A 188 9.32 -3.99 0.56
C VAL A 188 9.78 -2.92 -0.44
N GLY A 189 9.59 -3.18 -1.74
CA GLY A 189 10.06 -2.31 -2.81
C GLY A 189 11.53 -2.53 -3.17
N HIS A 190 11.93 -3.79 -3.33
CA HIS A 190 13.31 -4.09 -3.71
C HIS A 190 13.37 -4.99 -4.95
N PRO A 191 14.15 -4.64 -6.01
CA PRO A 191 14.19 -5.37 -7.28
C PRO A 191 14.53 -6.87 -7.13
N ALA A 192 15.39 -7.21 -6.17
CA ALA A 192 15.74 -8.61 -5.91
C ALA A 192 14.54 -9.42 -5.38
N ILE A 193 13.67 -8.79 -4.56
CA ILE A 193 12.46 -9.44 -4.04
C ILE A 193 11.47 -9.66 -5.18
N VAL A 194 11.26 -8.66 -6.04
CA VAL A 194 10.40 -8.81 -7.24
C VAL A 194 10.89 -9.98 -8.10
N LYS A 195 12.19 -10.05 -8.38
CA LYS A 195 12.80 -11.15 -9.16
C LYS A 195 12.59 -12.50 -8.50
N GLN A 196 12.73 -12.58 -7.18
CA GLN A 196 12.54 -13.81 -6.42
C GLN A 196 11.06 -14.20 -6.40
N ALA A 197 10.18 -13.26 -6.06
CA ALA A 197 8.74 -13.48 -5.96
C ALA A 197 8.12 -13.96 -7.29
N VAL A 198 8.50 -13.34 -8.41
CA VAL A 198 8.03 -13.77 -9.73
C VAL A 198 8.48 -15.19 -10.08
N GLY A 199 9.63 -15.65 -9.60
CA GLY A 199 10.10 -17.02 -9.75
C GLY A 199 9.30 -18.07 -8.95
N LEU A 200 8.58 -17.63 -7.94
CA LEU A 200 7.85 -18.48 -6.99
C LEU A 200 6.34 -18.58 -7.27
N VAL A 201 5.79 -17.70 -8.11
CA VAL A 201 4.39 -17.84 -8.56
C VAL A 201 4.27 -18.80 -9.74
N ASN A 202 3.09 -19.37 -9.90
CA ASN A 202 2.79 -20.35 -10.93
C ASN A 202 3.16 -19.81 -12.32
N PRO A 203 3.88 -20.59 -13.16
CA PRO A 203 4.31 -20.12 -14.49
C PRO A 203 3.16 -19.87 -15.46
N TYR A 204 1.98 -20.46 -15.28
CA TYR A 204 0.86 -20.40 -16.21
C TYR A 204 -0.15 -19.31 -15.88
N TRP A 205 -0.43 -19.08 -14.57
CA TRP A 205 -1.45 -18.08 -14.14
C TRP A 205 -1.00 -17.20 -12.99
N GLY A 206 0.17 -17.47 -12.40
CA GLY A 206 0.62 -16.77 -11.21
C GLY A 206 0.77 -15.27 -11.41
N VAL A 207 0.36 -14.50 -10.41
CA VAL A 207 0.41 -13.05 -10.38
C VAL A 207 1.35 -12.58 -9.28
N MET A 208 2.37 -11.82 -9.66
CA MET A 208 3.21 -11.07 -8.73
C MET A 208 2.76 -9.61 -8.71
N VAL A 209 2.49 -9.04 -7.55
CA VAL A 209 2.12 -7.64 -7.37
C VAL A 209 3.26 -6.89 -6.71
N ALA A 210 3.80 -5.88 -7.40
CA ALA A 210 4.77 -4.94 -6.86
C ALA A 210 4.01 -3.79 -6.17
N VAL A 211 4.03 -3.79 -4.84
CA VAL A 211 3.34 -2.81 -3.99
C VAL A 211 4.32 -1.84 -3.37
N GLY A 212 5.47 -2.33 -2.94
CA GLY A 212 6.55 -1.51 -2.37
C GLY A 212 7.18 -0.61 -3.43
N ILE A 213 7.65 0.55 -3.00
CA ILE A 213 8.25 1.57 -3.88
C ILE A 213 9.76 1.43 -3.85
N ALA A 214 10.34 1.02 -4.98
CA ALA A 214 11.79 1.04 -5.19
C ALA A 214 12.27 2.44 -5.63
N PRO A 215 13.54 2.81 -5.42
CA PRO A 215 14.13 4.01 -6.01
C PRO A 215 13.97 4.00 -7.54
N VAL A 216 13.65 5.16 -8.12
CA VAL A 216 13.36 5.29 -9.57
C VAL A 216 14.54 4.93 -10.48
N THR A 217 15.75 4.87 -9.93
CA THR A 217 16.97 4.47 -10.65
C THR A 217 17.18 2.96 -10.69
N GLU A 218 16.46 2.21 -9.87
CA GLU A 218 16.60 0.76 -9.78
C GLU A 218 15.95 0.06 -10.99
N GLN A 219 16.55 -1.06 -11.37
CA GLN A 219 16.11 -1.84 -12.53
C GLN A 219 15.79 -3.28 -12.13
N ILE A 220 14.75 -3.83 -12.71
CA ILE A 220 14.38 -5.24 -12.58
C ILE A 220 14.74 -5.95 -13.88
N THR A 221 15.70 -6.86 -13.80
CA THR A 221 16.11 -7.69 -14.95
C THR A 221 15.58 -9.11 -14.77
N LEU A 222 14.78 -9.57 -15.73
CA LEU A 222 14.14 -10.88 -15.74
C LEU A 222 14.45 -11.61 -17.04
N PRO A 223 14.60 -12.95 -17.03
CA PRO A 223 14.65 -13.73 -18.26
C PRO A 223 13.36 -13.58 -19.07
N ALA A 224 13.45 -13.43 -20.38
CA ALA A 224 12.27 -13.32 -21.24
C ALA A 224 11.31 -14.53 -21.07
N ALA A 225 11.87 -15.72 -20.85
CA ALA A 225 11.11 -16.95 -20.60
C ALA A 225 10.17 -16.87 -19.36
N THR A 226 10.37 -15.89 -18.48
CA THR A 226 9.51 -15.67 -17.32
C THR A 226 8.04 -15.54 -17.71
N PHE A 227 7.75 -15.00 -18.90
CA PHE A 227 6.39 -14.65 -19.34
C PHE A 227 5.82 -15.59 -20.42
N TYR A 228 6.53 -16.63 -20.84
CA TYR A 228 6.09 -17.44 -21.98
C TYR A 228 4.77 -18.18 -21.78
N PHE A 229 4.40 -18.48 -20.54
CA PHE A 229 3.25 -19.33 -20.24
C PHE A 229 2.08 -18.61 -19.57
N GLY A 230 2.19 -17.31 -19.25
CA GLY A 230 1.06 -16.54 -18.73
C GLY A 230 1.26 -15.92 -17.34
N ARG A 231 2.38 -16.21 -16.66
CA ARG A 231 2.77 -15.50 -15.45
C ARG A 231 2.79 -13.99 -15.69
N SER A 232 2.37 -13.20 -14.69
CA SER A 232 2.33 -11.74 -14.81
C SER A 232 2.94 -11.02 -13.62
N ILE A 233 3.44 -9.81 -13.89
CA ILE A 233 3.79 -8.81 -12.87
C ILE A 233 2.83 -7.64 -13.04
N ARG A 234 2.28 -7.17 -11.93
CA ARG A 234 1.40 -6.00 -11.89
C ARG A 234 1.95 -4.99 -10.88
N GLY A 235 1.96 -3.73 -11.26
CA GLY A 235 2.17 -2.63 -10.33
C GLY A 235 0.83 -2.19 -9.76
N THR A 236 0.88 -1.43 -8.66
CA THR A 236 -0.30 -0.77 -8.11
C THR A 236 0.08 0.54 -7.43
N PHE A 237 -0.84 1.48 -7.42
CA PHE A 237 -0.74 2.70 -6.63
C PHE A 237 -1.97 2.79 -5.72
N ILE A 238 -1.73 2.81 -4.40
CA ILE A 238 -2.79 2.80 -3.37
C ILE A 238 -3.79 1.63 -3.57
N GLY A 239 -3.30 0.46 -4.05
CA GLY A 239 -4.14 -0.72 -4.25
C GLY A 239 -5.19 -0.57 -5.37
N ASP A 240 -5.00 0.35 -6.32
CA ASP A 240 -5.98 0.69 -7.36
C ASP A 240 -7.37 1.03 -6.77
N CYS A 241 -7.39 1.59 -5.56
CA CYS A 241 -8.60 1.99 -4.88
C CYS A 241 -9.07 3.38 -5.34
N ASN A 242 -10.37 3.57 -5.41
CA ASN A 242 -10.98 4.89 -5.42
C ASN A 242 -11.19 5.35 -3.96
N PRO A 243 -10.49 6.40 -3.51
CA PRO A 243 -10.52 6.81 -2.10
C PRO A 243 -11.91 7.14 -1.58
N VAL A 244 -12.72 7.79 -2.40
CA VAL A 244 -14.05 8.27 -2.00
C VAL A 244 -15.04 7.12 -1.86
N THR A 245 -14.98 6.14 -2.77
CA THR A 245 -15.96 5.05 -2.80
C THR A 245 -15.51 3.82 -2.04
N ASP A 246 -14.20 3.60 -1.89
CA ASP A 246 -13.67 2.36 -1.30
C ASP A 246 -13.28 2.52 0.17
N THR A 247 -12.92 3.73 0.63
CA THR A 247 -12.59 3.96 2.05
C THR A 247 -13.78 3.68 3.00
N PRO A 248 -15.05 3.99 2.66
CA PRO A 248 -16.18 3.68 3.53
C PRO A 248 -16.58 2.20 3.59
N LYS A 249 -16.04 1.36 2.73
CA LYS A 249 -16.32 -0.10 2.68
C LYS A 249 -15.42 -0.88 3.62
#